data_df182bf43b7fb223fcab331d875d028f
#
_entry.id   df182bf43b7fb223fcab331d875d028f
#
_cell.length_a   1.000
_cell.length_b   1.000
_cell.length_c   1.000
_cell.angle_alpha   90.00
_cell.angle_beta   90.00
_cell.angle_gamma   90.00
#
_symmetry.space_group_name_H-M   'P 1'
#
loop_
_entity.id
_entity.type
_entity.pdbx_description
1 polymer ?
#
loop_
_entity_poly.entity_id
_entity_poly.type
_entity_poly.pdbx_seq_one_letter_code
_entity_poly.pdbx_strand_id
1 'polypeptide(L)'
;TKNACNQGVCGACTVLIDGLPVNACLLLAVNVTGCDITSIEGLGEGGELSVMQRAFVDAGAIQCGFCMSGMIVSATAFLADNPTPSREEIRSALSGNLCRCSGYVRVVDAVQLAAKRLGQAGGLGT
;
A
#
# COMPACT_ATOMS: atom_id res chain seq x y z
N THR A 1 -2.03 -9.09 -6.06
CA THR A 1 -2.02 -9.73 -4.74
C THR A 1 -1.08 -10.92 -4.75
N LYS A 2 -0.29 -11.04 -3.72
CA LYS A 2 0.69 -12.13 -3.58
C LYS A 2 0.38 -13.00 -2.37
N ASN A 3 0.80 -14.23 -2.43
CA ASN A 3 0.58 -15.21 -1.37
C ASN A 3 1.93 -15.77 -0.91
N ALA A 4 2.29 -15.58 0.36
CA ALA A 4 3.57 -16.01 0.91
C ALA A 4 3.42 -16.80 2.22
N CYS A 5 3.08 -16.14 3.33
CA CYS A 5 3.08 -16.82 4.63
C CYS A 5 1.80 -17.60 4.95
N ASN A 6 0.66 -17.22 4.42
CA ASN A 6 -0.67 -17.81 4.70
C ASN A 6 -1.08 -17.79 6.17
N GLN A 7 -0.52 -16.90 6.99
CA GLN A 7 -0.79 -16.87 8.43
C GLN A 7 -0.94 -15.45 8.99
N GLY A 8 -1.16 -14.47 8.11
CA GLY A 8 -1.42 -13.10 8.55
C GLY A 8 -0.20 -12.33 9.05
N VAL A 9 1.01 -12.70 8.66
CA VAL A 9 2.25 -12.10 9.16
C VAL A 9 2.90 -11.17 8.15
N CYS A 10 3.10 -11.62 6.90
CA CYS A 10 3.96 -10.91 5.95
C CYS A 10 3.31 -9.71 5.25
N GLY A 11 2.00 -9.67 5.15
CA GLY A 11 1.27 -8.58 4.48
C GLY A 11 1.29 -8.59 2.96
N ALA A 12 1.93 -9.57 2.32
CA ALA A 12 2.01 -9.64 0.85
C ALA A 12 0.63 -9.78 0.19
N CYS A 13 -0.35 -10.31 0.90
CA CYS A 13 -1.71 -10.51 0.43
C CYS A 13 -2.65 -9.34 0.74
N THR A 14 -2.16 -8.22 1.25
CA THR A 14 -3.02 -7.08 1.64
C THR A 14 -3.87 -6.60 0.48
N VAL A 15 -5.16 -6.48 0.75
CA VAL A 15 -6.16 -5.86 -0.13
C VAL A 15 -6.99 -4.87 0.69
N LEU A 16 -7.75 -4.01 0.03
CA LEU A 16 -8.72 -3.14 0.71
C LEU A 16 -10.10 -3.78 0.65
N ILE A 17 -10.73 -3.90 1.81
CA ILE A 17 -12.14 -4.29 1.93
C ILE A 17 -12.88 -3.08 2.48
N ASP A 18 -13.75 -2.49 1.66
CA ASP A 18 -14.45 -1.25 1.99
C ASP A 18 -13.47 -0.14 2.46
N GLY A 19 -12.31 -0.04 1.80
CA GLY A 19 -11.28 0.94 2.13
C GLY A 19 -10.33 0.57 3.26
N LEU A 20 -10.52 -0.55 3.94
CA LEU A 20 -9.67 -0.99 5.05
C LEU A 20 -8.66 -2.04 4.59
N PRO A 21 -7.37 -1.89 4.93
CA PRO A 21 -6.37 -2.89 4.57
C PRO A 21 -6.53 -4.15 5.42
N VAL A 22 -6.60 -5.30 4.76
CA VAL A 22 -6.73 -6.60 5.42
C VAL A 22 -5.82 -7.63 4.77
N ASN A 23 -5.41 -8.62 5.55
CA ASN A 23 -4.66 -9.78 5.05
C ASN A 23 -5.64 -10.78 4.40
N ALA A 24 -5.63 -10.86 3.07
CA ALA A 24 -6.57 -11.72 2.34
C ALA A 24 -6.41 -13.20 2.70
N CYS A 25 -5.22 -13.64 3.10
CA CYS A 25 -4.98 -15.04 3.50
C CYS A 25 -5.75 -15.47 4.75
N LEU A 26 -6.23 -14.52 5.55
CA LEU A 26 -7.03 -14.80 6.75
C LEU A 26 -8.54 -14.68 6.52
N LEU A 27 -8.96 -14.29 5.32
CA LEU A 27 -10.37 -14.06 5.02
C LEU A 27 -10.97 -15.23 4.22
N LEU A 28 -12.16 -15.64 4.64
CA LEU A 28 -12.99 -16.50 3.82
C LEU A 28 -13.77 -15.65 2.83
N ALA A 29 -13.79 -16.04 1.56
CA ALA A 29 -14.47 -15.31 0.50
C ALA A 29 -15.95 -15.03 0.84
N VAL A 30 -16.60 -15.98 1.50
CA VAL A 30 -18.00 -15.85 1.91
C VAL A 30 -18.23 -14.68 2.88
N ASN A 31 -17.22 -14.34 3.69
CA ASN A 31 -17.34 -13.27 4.69
C ASN A 31 -17.26 -11.86 4.07
N VAL A 32 -16.80 -11.74 2.84
CA VAL A 32 -16.67 -10.45 2.14
C VAL A 32 -17.67 -10.32 0.99
N THR A 33 -18.67 -11.17 0.95
CA THR A 33 -19.77 -11.07 -0.02
C THR A 33 -20.47 -9.72 0.14
N GLY A 34 -20.61 -8.97 -0.96
CA GLY A 34 -21.22 -7.64 -0.93
C GLY A 34 -20.29 -6.52 -0.54
N CYS A 35 -19.05 -6.82 -0.15
CA CYS A 35 -18.05 -5.81 0.13
C CYS A 35 -17.37 -5.32 -1.15
N ASP A 36 -16.85 -4.09 -1.10
CA ASP A 36 -16.04 -3.52 -2.15
C ASP A 36 -14.58 -3.92 -1.94
N ILE A 37 -14.02 -4.70 -2.85
CA ILE A 37 -12.65 -5.24 -2.75
C ILE A 37 -11.76 -4.53 -3.76
N THR A 38 -10.68 -3.91 -3.28
CA THR A 38 -9.68 -3.27 -4.12
C THR A 38 -8.33 -3.94 -3.91
N SER A 39 -7.76 -4.45 -4.99
CA SER A 39 -6.40 -4.97 -5.01
C SER A 39 -5.43 -3.94 -5.64
N ILE A 40 -4.16 -4.30 -5.75
CA ILE A 40 -3.14 -3.43 -6.37
C ILE A 40 -3.54 -3.00 -7.78
N GLU A 41 -4.20 -3.85 -8.52
CA GLU A 41 -4.63 -3.58 -9.90
C GLU A 41 -5.70 -2.48 -9.96
N GLY A 42 -6.48 -2.32 -8.90
CA GLY A 42 -7.56 -1.34 -8.81
C GLY A 42 -7.15 0.04 -8.31
N LEU A 43 -5.88 0.25 -7.97
CA LEU A 43 -5.41 1.55 -7.46
C LEU A 43 -5.16 2.57 -8.57
N GLY A 44 -4.83 2.13 -9.77
CA GLY A 44 -4.65 3.00 -10.93
C GLY A 44 -5.94 3.17 -11.71
N GLU A 45 -5.99 4.16 -12.57
CA GLU A 45 -7.14 4.43 -13.44
C GLU A 45 -6.69 4.53 -14.90
N GLY A 46 -7.50 3.97 -15.80
CA GLY A 46 -7.27 4.09 -17.25
C GLY A 46 -5.93 3.58 -17.74
N GLY A 47 -5.35 2.62 -17.04
CA GLY A 47 -4.02 2.10 -17.36
C GLY A 47 -2.87 2.91 -16.76
N GLU A 48 -3.15 4.01 -16.09
CA GLU A 48 -2.14 4.84 -15.43
C GLU A 48 -1.91 4.38 -13.98
N LEU A 49 -0.66 4.48 -13.55
CA LEU A 49 -0.29 4.20 -12.16
C LEU A 49 -0.84 5.26 -11.22
N SER A 50 -1.31 4.86 -10.05
CA SER A 50 -1.68 5.79 -8.99
C SER A 50 -0.45 6.60 -8.53
N VAL A 51 -0.70 7.70 -7.80
CA VAL A 51 0.37 8.54 -7.24
C VAL A 51 1.30 7.69 -6.35
N MET A 52 0.73 6.81 -5.53
CA MET A 52 1.51 5.92 -4.67
C MET A 52 2.37 4.95 -5.49
N GLN A 53 1.78 4.28 -6.47
CA GLN A 53 2.52 3.36 -7.35
C GLN A 53 3.68 4.08 -8.05
N ARG A 54 3.43 5.26 -8.60
CA ARG A 54 4.44 6.08 -9.26
C ARG A 54 5.56 6.47 -8.29
N ALA A 55 5.21 6.87 -7.08
CA ALA A 55 6.18 7.25 -6.06
C ALA A 55 7.12 6.10 -5.68
N PHE A 56 6.60 4.87 -5.60
CA PHE A 56 7.42 3.68 -5.33
C PHE A 56 8.42 3.41 -6.46
N VAL A 57 8.01 3.61 -7.71
CA VAL A 57 8.92 3.50 -8.86
C VAL A 57 9.99 4.58 -8.80
N ASP A 58 9.58 5.82 -8.63
CA ASP A 58 10.49 6.98 -8.71
C ASP A 58 11.49 7.03 -7.54
N ALA A 59 11.09 6.60 -6.36
CA ALA A 59 11.97 6.52 -5.19
C ALA A 59 12.90 5.30 -5.22
N GLY A 60 12.75 4.41 -6.18
CA GLY A 60 13.57 3.18 -6.27
C GLY A 60 13.30 2.21 -5.13
N ALA A 61 12.05 2.15 -4.66
CA ALA A 61 11.67 1.29 -3.54
C ALA A 61 11.52 -0.19 -3.95
N ILE A 62 11.38 -0.46 -5.24
CA ILE A 62 11.07 -1.80 -5.76
C ILE A 62 12.36 -2.52 -6.14
N GLN A 63 12.56 -3.73 -5.62
CA GLN A 63 13.61 -4.65 -6.05
C GLN A 63 12.99 -5.89 -6.69
N CYS A 64 12.78 -6.99 -5.94
CA CYS A 64 12.13 -8.16 -6.54
C CYS A 64 10.63 -7.93 -6.83
N GLY A 65 10.01 -7.00 -6.13
CA GLY A 65 8.62 -6.63 -6.37
C GLY A 65 7.58 -7.46 -5.63
N PHE A 66 7.98 -8.54 -4.98
CA PHE A 66 7.02 -9.49 -4.39
C PHE A 66 6.17 -8.86 -3.26
N CYS A 67 6.78 -8.07 -2.39
CA CYS A 67 6.09 -7.41 -1.27
C CYS A 67 5.32 -6.15 -1.68
N MET A 68 5.56 -5.64 -2.88
CA MET A 68 5.11 -4.30 -3.27
C MET A 68 3.61 -4.18 -3.41
N SER A 69 2.92 -5.21 -3.90
CA SER A 69 1.46 -5.15 -4.02
C SER A 69 0.79 -4.89 -2.66
N GLY A 70 1.15 -5.65 -1.63
CA GLY A 70 0.61 -5.46 -0.29
C GLY A 70 1.07 -4.15 0.34
N MET A 71 2.33 -3.80 0.17
CA MET A 71 2.90 -2.60 0.78
C MET A 71 2.30 -1.31 0.21
N ILE A 72 2.11 -1.25 -1.10
CA ILE A 72 1.49 -0.09 -1.78
C ILE A 72 0.02 0.04 -1.37
N VAL A 73 -0.71 -1.06 -1.30
CA VAL A 73 -2.11 -1.05 -0.83
C VAL A 73 -2.20 -0.52 0.61
N SER A 74 -1.36 -1.04 1.51
CA SER A 74 -1.31 -0.58 2.90
C SER A 74 -0.95 0.90 3.01
N ALA A 75 0.05 1.35 2.25
CA ALA A 75 0.47 2.74 2.24
C ALA A 75 -0.63 3.67 1.70
N THR A 76 -1.35 3.22 0.68
CA THR A 76 -2.47 4.00 0.11
C THR A 76 -3.57 4.22 1.15
N ALA A 77 -3.97 3.17 1.85
CA ALA A 77 -4.96 3.28 2.93
C ALA A 77 -4.47 4.18 4.07
N PHE A 78 -3.20 4.04 4.45
CA PHE A 78 -2.61 4.87 5.50
C PHE A 78 -2.60 6.35 5.15
N LEU A 79 -2.21 6.74 3.94
CA LEU A 79 -2.21 8.14 3.52
C LEU A 79 -3.62 8.73 3.40
N ALA A 80 -4.63 7.91 3.14
CA ALA A 80 -6.02 8.38 3.14
C ALA A 80 -6.45 8.89 4.53
N ASP A 81 -5.95 8.25 5.59
CA ASP A 81 -6.23 8.65 6.97
C ASP A 81 -5.26 9.69 7.52
N ASN A 82 -3.99 9.66 7.07
CA ASN A 82 -2.95 10.56 7.53
C ASN A 82 -2.17 11.13 6.33
N PRO A 83 -2.62 12.26 5.76
CA PRO A 83 -2.03 12.82 4.54
C PRO A 83 -0.64 13.44 4.70
N THR A 84 -0.22 13.74 5.93
CA THR A 84 1.06 14.39 6.22
C THR A 84 1.84 13.62 7.30
N PRO A 85 2.21 12.35 7.02
CA PRO A 85 2.84 11.52 8.04
C PRO A 85 4.31 11.87 8.26
N SER A 86 4.76 11.68 9.50
CA SER A 86 6.19 11.63 9.81
C SER A 86 6.79 10.29 9.34
N ARG A 87 8.11 10.23 9.26
CA ARG A 87 8.80 8.97 8.92
C ARG A 87 8.50 7.86 9.93
N GLU A 88 8.37 8.21 11.19
CA GLU A 88 8.06 7.28 12.28
C GLU A 88 6.65 6.68 12.11
N GLU A 89 5.69 7.53 11.79
CA GLU A 89 4.32 7.09 11.54
C GLU A 89 4.24 6.16 10.33
N ILE A 90 5.01 6.45 9.27
CA ILE A 90 5.08 5.57 8.10
C ILE A 90 5.65 4.20 8.49
N ARG A 91 6.75 4.17 9.24
CA ARG A 91 7.34 2.92 9.70
C ARG A 91 6.35 2.10 10.52
N SER A 92 5.65 2.75 11.43
CA SER A 92 4.65 2.11 12.27
C SER A 92 3.50 1.54 11.42
N ALA A 93 2.98 2.32 10.49
CA ALA A 93 1.86 1.92 9.64
C ALA A 93 2.21 0.73 8.74
N LEU A 94 3.46 0.64 8.28
CA LEU A 94 3.91 -0.43 7.39
C LEU A 94 4.58 -1.60 8.12
N SER A 95 4.54 -1.62 9.44
CA SER A 95 5.17 -2.68 10.25
C SER A 95 4.61 -4.08 9.97
N GLY A 96 3.39 -4.18 9.48
CA GLY A 96 2.75 -5.43 9.07
C GLY A 96 3.07 -5.89 7.64
N ASN A 97 3.93 -5.16 6.91
CA ASN A 97 4.31 -5.48 5.53
C ASN A 97 5.81 -5.74 5.47
N LEU A 98 6.18 -7.00 5.27
CA LEU A 98 7.58 -7.42 5.31
C LEU A 98 8.22 -7.38 3.92
N CYS A 99 9.48 -6.92 3.88
CA CYS A 99 10.29 -6.91 2.68
C CYS A 99 11.68 -7.48 2.99
N ARG A 100 12.14 -8.43 2.18
CA ARG A 100 13.47 -9.05 2.35
C ARG A 100 14.58 -8.27 1.67
N CYS A 101 14.26 -7.43 0.68
CA CYS A 101 15.23 -6.80 -0.22
C CYS A 101 15.59 -5.37 0.17
N SER A 102 14.59 -4.53 0.47
CA SER A 102 14.74 -3.07 0.43
C SER A 102 15.34 -2.45 1.70
N GLY A 103 15.31 -3.13 2.83
CA GLY A 103 15.66 -2.54 4.13
C GLY A 103 14.72 -1.42 4.57
N TYR A 104 13.61 -1.22 3.88
CA TYR A 104 12.51 -0.28 4.19
C TYR A 104 12.81 1.21 3.98
N VAL A 105 14.06 1.65 3.92
CA VAL A 105 14.40 3.08 3.79
C VAL A 105 13.75 3.71 2.57
N ARG A 106 13.91 3.08 1.41
CA ARG A 106 13.33 3.56 0.15
C ARG A 106 11.80 3.48 0.14
N VAL A 107 11.24 2.52 0.86
CA VAL A 107 9.78 2.43 1.03
C VAL A 107 9.25 3.65 1.79
N VAL A 108 9.90 4.02 2.89
CA VAL A 108 9.54 5.22 3.65
C VAL A 108 9.69 6.47 2.78
N ASP A 109 10.78 6.57 2.02
CA ASP A 109 10.99 7.68 1.08
C ASP A 109 9.86 7.75 0.04
N ALA A 110 9.44 6.62 -0.49
CA ALA A 110 8.35 6.53 -1.47
C ALA A 110 7.02 7.03 -0.91
N VAL A 111 6.68 6.64 0.31
CA VAL A 111 5.44 7.09 0.96
C VAL A 111 5.48 8.59 1.22
N GLN A 112 6.63 9.12 1.68
CA GLN A 112 6.79 10.57 1.83
C GLN A 112 6.66 11.31 0.50
N LEU A 113 7.24 10.76 -0.57
CA LEU A 113 7.13 11.34 -1.90
C LEU A 113 5.67 11.36 -2.38
N ALA A 114 4.94 10.26 -2.16
CA ALA A 114 3.52 10.18 -2.48
C ALA A 114 2.70 11.21 -1.68
N ALA A 115 2.95 11.31 -0.38
CA ALA A 115 2.28 12.28 0.48
C ALA A 115 2.52 13.71 0.00
N LYS A 116 3.76 14.04 -0.36
CA LYS A 116 4.12 15.35 -0.91
C LYS A 116 3.38 15.63 -2.23
N ARG A 117 3.34 14.67 -3.14
CA ARG A 117 2.65 14.81 -4.43
C ARG A 117 1.14 14.97 -4.26
N LEU A 118 0.54 14.19 -3.38
CA LEU A 118 -0.88 14.31 -3.04
C LEU A 118 -1.19 15.65 -2.38
N GLY A 119 -0.29 16.14 -1.52
CA GLY A 119 -0.42 17.45 -0.89
C GLY A 119 -0.32 18.60 -1.88
N GLN A 120 0.53 18.50 -2.90
CA GLN A 120 0.64 19.49 -3.97
C GLN A 120 -0.61 19.49 -4.86
N ALA A 121 -1.18 18.31 -5.12
CA ALA A 121 -2.45 18.15 -5.80
C ALA A 121 -3.63 18.33 -4.83
N GLY A 122 -3.37 18.39 -3.53
CA GLY A 122 -4.36 18.37 -2.47
C GLY A 122 -5.26 19.58 -2.41
N GLY A 123 -4.84 20.69 -3.02
CA GLY A 123 -5.71 21.82 -3.27
C GLY A 123 -6.91 21.43 -4.16
N LEU A 124 -6.85 20.26 -4.79
CA LEU A 124 -7.91 19.69 -5.61
C LEU A 124 -8.79 18.69 -4.83
N GLY A 125 -8.61 18.59 -3.51
CA GLY A 125 -9.46 17.77 -2.66
C GLY A 125 -9.28 16.27 -2.77
N THR A 126 -8.10 15.82 -3.16
CA THR A 126 -7.79 14.40 -3.25
C THR A 126 -7.14 13.84 -2.01
#